data_9472daeed1ac8910fa9debf7a0c3ec30
#
_entry.id   9472daeed1ac8910fa9debf7a0c3ec30
#
_cell.length_a   1.000
_cell.length_b   1.000
_cell.length_c   1.000
_cell.angle_alpha   90.00
_cell.angle_beta   90.00
_cell.angle_gamma   90.00
#
_symmetry.space_group_name_H-M   'P 1'
#
loop_
_entity.id
_entity.type
_entity.pdbx_description
1 polymer ?
#
loop_
_entity_poly.entity_id
_entity_poly.type
_entity_poly.pdbx_seq_one_letter_code
_entity_poly.pdbx_strand_id
1 'polypeptide(L)'
;MTDRAETEAKVKALIEPFNKKGIAVTVATRFAQDLEWDSLTVLDIVANVEDEFDILITMNQQAEIETVGQLVDAVDKLRAA
;
A
#
# COMPACT_ATOMS: atom_id res chain seq x y z
N MET A 1 -20.19 3.17 1.05
CA MET A 1 -19.43 3.14 -0.22
C MET A 1 -17.99 3.55 0.04
N THR A 2 -17.03 2.82 -0.50
CA THR A 2 -15.62 3.12 -0.29
C THR A 2 -15.18 4.25 -1.22
N ASP A 3 -14.53 5.26 -0.66
CA ASP A 3 -13.97 6.36 -1.45
C ASP A 3 -12.51 6.02 -1.78
N ARG A 4 -12.24 5.75 -3.06
CA ARG A 4 -10.90 5.41 -3.51
C ARG A 4 -9.89 6.53 -3.24
N ALA A 5 -10.31 7.78 -3.39
CA ALA A 5 -9.41 8.92 -3.13
C ALA A 5 -9.01 8.97 -1.66
N GLU A 6 -9.93 8.67 -0.75
CA GLU A 6 -9.63 8.58 0.67
C GLU A 6 -8.70 7.42 0.97
N THR A 7 -8.96 6.25 0.38
CA THR A 7 -8.10 5.08 0.52
C THR A 7 -6.68 5.40 0.05
N GLU A 8 -6.57 6.01 -1.12
CA GLU A 8 -5.27 6.39 -1.69
C GLU A 8 -4.52 7.36 -0.78
N ALA A 9 -5.21 8.38 -0.25
CA ALA A 9 -4.60 9.36 0.64
C ALA A 9 -4.07 8.70 1.92
N LYS A 10 -4.85 7.79 2.50
CA LYS A 10 -4.44 7.08 3.72
C LYS A 10 -3.27 6.14 3.46
N VAL A 11 -3.28 5.43 2.34
CA VAL A 11 -2.17 4.55 1.97
C VAL A 11 -0.89 5.37 1.78
N LYS A 12 -0.97 6.50 1.09
CA LYS A 12 0.18 7.37 0.91
C LYS A 12 0.71 7.90 2.24
N ALA A 13 -0.18 8.25 3.16
CA ALA A 13 0.22 8.70 4.49
C ALA A 13 0.96 7.62 5.27
N LEU A 14 0.55 6.36 5.12
CA LEU A 14 1.23 5.23 5.76
C LEU A 14 2.59 4.95 5.13
N ILE A 15 2.74 5.21 3.84
CA ILE A 15 3.99 5.00 3.10
C ILE A 15 5.02 6.08 3.44
N GLU A 16 4.59 7.31 3.70
CA GLU A 16 5.47 8.47 3.85
C GLU A 16 6.61 8.27 4.85
N PRO A 17 6.38 7.70 6.06
CA PRO A 17 7.48 7.46 7.00
C PRO A 17 8.56 6.52 6.46
N PHE A 18 8.24 5.71 5.46
CA PHE A 18 9.17 4.76 4.86
C PHE A 18 9.74 5.26 3.53
N ASN A 19 9.35 6.46 3.09
CA ASN A 19 9.82 7.06 1.85
C ASN A 19 11.14 7.79 2.11
N LYS A 20 12.21 7.04 2.29
CA LYS A 20 13.53 7.60 2.63
C LYS A 20 14.16 8.34 1.47
N LYS A 21 13.73 8.07 0.25
CA LYS A 21 14.26 8.73 -0.94
C LYS A 21 13.61 10.09 -1.19
N GLY A 22 12.50 10.37 -0.52
CA GLY A 22 11.81 11.65 -0.67
C GLY A 22 11.19 11.85 -2.05
N ILE A 23 10.86 10.77 -2.75
CA ILE A 23 10.26 10.86 -4.09
C ILE A 23 8.77 11.14 -3.99
N ALA A 24 8.20 11.66 -5.07
CA ALA A 24 6.76 11.85 -5.17
C ALA A 24 6.08 10.49 -5.30
N VAL A 25 5.20 10.16 -4.35
CA VAL A 25 4.48 8.89 -4.35
C VAL A 25 3.20 9.03 -5.14
N THR A 26 3.04 8.19 -6.16
CA THR A 26 1.83 8.15 -7.01
C THR A 26 1.36 6.71 -7.08
N VAL A 27 0.21 6.48 -7.72
CA VAL A 27 -0.29 5.12 -7.91
C VAL A 27 0.62 4.27 -8.79
N ALA A 28 1.45 4.90 -9.61
CA ALA A 28 2.42 4.20 -10.46
C ALA A 28 3.73 3.89 -9.74
N THR A 29 3.95 4.43 -8.55
CA THR A 29 5.18 4.20 -7.78
C THR A 29 5.34 2.72 -7.44
N ARG A 30 6.49 2.16 -7.77
CA ARG A 30 6.81 0.75 -7.52
C ARG A 30 7.63 0.63 -6.25
N PHE A 31 7.22 -0.30 -5.38
CA PHE A 31 7.84 -0.44 -4.06
C PHE A 31 9.31 -0.85 -4.15
N ALA A 32 9.62 -1.83 -4.97
CA ALA A 32 10.98 -2.35 -5.07
C ALA A 32 11.89 -1.45 -5.91
N GLN A 33 11.40 -0.98 -7.07
CA GLN A 33 12.23 -0.23 -8.01
C GLN A 33 12.34 1.25 -7.66
N ASP A 34 11.20 1.87 -7.30
CA ASP A 34 11.18 3.33 -7.09
C ASP A 34 11.49 3.72 -5.66
N LEU A 35 10.96 2.99 -4.69
CA LEU A 35 11.21 3.24 -3.26
C LEU A 35 12.38 2.42 -2.73
N GLU A 36 12.84 1.43 -3.48
CA GLU A 36 13.94 0.55 -3.12
C GLU A 36 13.72 -0.17 -1.79
N TRP A 37 12.47 -0.53 -1.53
CA TRP A 37 12.12 -1.29 -0.33
C TRP A 37 12.52 -2.75 -0.47
N ASP A 38 12.99 -3.32 0.64
CA ASP A 38 13.19 -4.76 0.72
C ASP A 38 11.87 -5.42 1.15
N SER A 39 11.86 -6.76 1.20
CA SER A 39 10.66 -7.52 1.54
C SER A 39 10.18 -7.24 2.96
N LEU A 40 11.08 -6.94 3.89
CA LEU A 40 10.70 -6.64 5.27
C LEU A 40 9.93 -5.33 5.35
N THR A 41 10.37 -4.31 4.61
CA THR A 41 9.68 -3.02 4.57
C THR A 41 8.28 -3.17 3.96
N VAL A 42 8.17 -3.96 2.90
CA VAL A 42 6.87 -4.25 2.28
C VAL A 42 5.93 -4.93 3.28
N LEU A 43 6.44 -5.91 4.03
CA LEU A 43 5.65 -6.57 5.06
C LEU A 43 5.19 -5.62 6.15
N ASP A 44 6.06 -4.69 6.57
CA ASP A 44 5.71 -3.68 7.57
C ASP A 44 4.59 -2.78 7.08
N ILE A 45 4.67 -2.34 5.82
CA ILE A 45 3.62 -1.49 5.23
C ILE A 45 2.32 -2.26 5.11
N VAL A 46 2.37 -3.51 4.66
CA VAL A 46 1.16 -4.34 4.57
C VAL A 46 0.51 -4.48 5.93
N ALA A 47 1.30 -4.76 6.97
CA ALA A 47 0.77 -4.88 8.33
C ALA A 47 0.13 -3.58 8.81
N ASN A 48 0.76 -2.43 8.53
CA ASN A 48 0.22 -1.13 8.90
C ASN A 48 -1.10 -0.85 8.18
N VAL A 49 -1.18 -1.22 6.91
CA VAL A 49 -2.40 -1.05 6.10
C VAL A 49 -3.52 -1.95 6.64
N GLU A 50 -3.21 -3.19 6.97
CA GLU A 50 -4.20 -4.11 7.55
C GLU A 50 -4.77 -3.55 8.85
N ASP A 51 -3.90 -3.00 9.68
CA ASP A 51 -4.30 -2.43 10.97
C ASP A 51 -5.14 -1.16 10.78
N GLU A 52 -4.72 -0.28 9.88
CA GLU A 52 -5.41 0.99 9.64
C GLU A 52 -6.81 0.79 9.07
N PHE A 53 -6.98 -0.16 8.17
CA PHE A 53 -8.25 -0.38 7.48
C PHE A 53 -9.05 -1.56 8.04
N ASP A 54 -8.52 -2.25 9.04
CA ASP A 54 -9.15 -3.42 9.66
C ASP A 54 -9.49 -4.49 8.59
N ILE A 55 -8.50 -4.84 7.79
CA ILE A 55 -8.62 -5.83 6.70
C ILE A 55 -7.47 -6.83 6.82
N LEU A 56 -7.61 -7.94 6.11
CA LEU A 56 -6.56 -8.95 5.99
C LEU A 56 -6.16 -9.08 4.52
N ILE A 57 -4.88 -8.93 4.25
CA ILE A 57 -4.31 -9.12 2.92
C ILE A 57 -3.61 -10.47 2.91
N THR A 58 -4.08 -11.38 2.06
CA THR A 58 -3.49 -12.73 1.99
C THR A 58 -2.11 -12.68 1.36
N MET A 59 -1.32 -13.73 1.58
CA MET A 59 0.00 -13.84 0.98
C MET A 59 -0.07 -13.82 -0.55
N ASN A 60 -1.10 -14.43 -1.13
CA ASN A 60 -1.28 -14.41 -2.58
C ASN A 60 -1.55 -13.00 -3.09
N GLN A 61 -2.38 -12.24 -2.38
CA GLN A 61 -2.66 -10.85 -2.73
C GLN A 61 -1.41 -10.00 -2.58
N GLN A 62 -0.66 -10.21 -1.50
CA GLN A 62 0.57 -9.47 -1.23
C GLN A 62 1.61 -9.71 -2.33
N ALA A 63 1.72 -10.94 -2.82
CA ALA A 63 2.67 -11.28 -3.87
C ALA A 63 2.38 -10.55 -5.19
N GLU A 64 1.13 -10.16 -5.42
CA GLU A 64 0.73 -9.44 -6.61
C GLU A 64 0.85 -7.92 -6.47
N ILE A 65 1.08 -7.43 -5.26
CA ILE A 65 1.16 -5.99 -4.98
C ILE A 65 2.60 -5.52 -5.23
N GLU A 66 2.81 -4.79 -6.32
CA GLU A 66 4.11 -4.26 -6.70
C GLU A 66 4.12 -2.74 -6.75
N THR A 67 2.95 -2.11 -6.86
CA THR A 67 2.81 -0.66 -6.94
C THR A 67 1.85 -0.14 -5.89
N VAL A 68 1.93 1.17 -5.64
CA VAL A 68 0.99 1.85 -4.73
C VAL A 68 -0.44 1.66 -5.20
N GLY A 69 -0.68 1.78 -6.51
CA GLY A 69 -2.02 1.60 -7.07
C GLY A 69 -2.58 0.21 -6.83
N GLN A 70 -1.74 -0.81 -6.94
CA GLN A 70 -2.16 -2.19 -6.67
C GLN A 70 -2.52 -2.38 -5.20
N LEU A 71 -1.77 -1.76 -4.30
CA LEU A 71 -2.08 -1.79 -2.87
C LEU A 71 -3.41 -1.08 -2.59
N VAL A 72 -3.62 0.09 -3.19
CA VAL A 72 -4.88 0.82 -3.06
C VAL A 72 -6.05 -0.01 -3.59
N ASP A 73 -5.87 -0.66 -4.74
CA ASP A 73 -6.91 -1.54 -5.31
C ASP A 73 -7.25 -2.69 -4.36
N ALA A 74 -6.25 -3.32 -3.76
CA ALA A 74 -6.46 -4.43 -2.83
C ALA A 74 -7.22 -3.96 -1.60
N VAL A 75 -6.85 -2.80 -1.04
CA VAL A 75 -7.52 -2.22 0.13
C VAL A 75 -8.98 -1.90 -0.20
N ASP A 76 -9.21 -1.23 -1.32
CA ASP A 76 -10.56 -0.86 -1.74
C ASP A 76 -11.46 -2.08 -1.91
N LYS A 77 -10.93 -3.12 -2.53
CA LYS A 77 -11.65 -4.36 -2.77
C LYS A 77 -12.04 -5.04 -1.45
N LEU A 78 -11.10 -5.07 -0.50
CA LEU A 78 -11.35 -5.71 0.81
C LEU A 78 -12.29 -4.88 1.67
N ARG A 79 -12.22 -3.55 1.59
CA ARG A 79 -13.13 -2.68 2.33
C ARG A 79 -14.56 -2.74 1.79
N ALA A 80 -14.70 -2.98 0.50
CA ALA A 80 -16.00 -3.08 -0.15
C ALA A 80 -16.70 -4.42 0.10
N ALA A 81 -15.95 -5.42 0.53
CA ALA A 81 -16.49 -6.77 0.75
C ALA A 81 -17.36 -6.88 1.99
#